data_2ddfd09d2a5ae5067245459c14e457a5
#
_entry.id   2ddfd09d2a5ae5067245459c14e457a5
#
_cell.length_a   1.000
_cell.length_b   1.000
_cell.length_c   1.000
_cell.angle_alpha   90.00
_cell.angle_beta   90.00
_cell.angle_gamma   90.00
#
_symmetry.space_group_name_H-M   'P 1'
#
loop_
_entity.id
_entity.type
_entity.pdbx_description
1 polymer ?
#
loop_
_entity_poly.entity_id
_entity_poly.type
_entity_poly.pdbx_seq_one_letter_code
_entity_poly.pdbx_strand_id
1 'polypeptide(L)'
;ILRRVHDALEAVDMLDYAKSAPHMLSGGQKQRIAIAGMLAIEPQVLVLDEATAMLDPLGRKDILRIVKDLNRKKGITVIMITQYMEEAVIADRVIVMNEGLVAFEGTPAEVFRRGTELRKINLDVPPMVELRDDLAASGIIKPCNAMTVEEMANELCPLLLKI
;
A
#
# COMPACT_ATOMS: atom_id res chain seq x y z
N ILE A 1 -27.44 13.76 -3.40
CA ILE A 1 -27.09 12.62 -2.54
C ILE A 1 -26.94 11.35 -3.39
N LEU A 2 -27.96 10.89 -4.13
CA LEU A 2 -27.92 9.61 -4.89
C LEU A 2 -26.75 9.55 -5.89
N ARG A 3 -26.47 10.64 -6.61
CA ARG A 3 -25.33 10.71 -7.53
C ARG A 3 -23.99 10.49 -6.82
N ARG A 4 -23.75 11.17 -5.68
CA ARG A 4 -22.51 10.99 -4.90
C ARG A 4 -22.33 9.58 -4.37
N VAL A 5 -23.43 8.93 -3.95
CA VAL A 5 -23.41 7.52 -3.53
C VAL A 5 -23.06 6.61 -4.70
N HIS A 6 -23.65 6.85 -5.86
CA HIS A 6 -23.33 6.10 -7.09
C HIS A 6 -21.85 6.25 -7.46
N ASP A 7 -21.35 7.49 -7.55
CA ASP A 7 -19.97 7.78 -7.92
C ASP A 7 -18.95 7.22 -6.89
N ALA A 8 -19.34 7.17 -5.61
CA ALA A 8 -18.54 6.57 -4.56
C ALA A 8 -18.48 5.03 -4.65
N LEU A 9 -19.61 4.38 -4.92
CA LEU A 9 -19.66 2.93 -5.12
C LEU A 9 -18.92 2.49 -6.37
N GLU A 10 -19.03 3.24 -7.47
CA GLU A 10 -18.27 3.00 -8.70
C GLU A 10 -16.77 3.10 -8.46
N ALA A 11 -16.31 4.10 -7.70
CA ALA A 11 -14.89 4.31 -7.40
C ALA A 11 -14.22 3.16 -6.64
N VAL A 12 -15.00 2.31 -5.99
CA VAL A 12 -14.52 1.15 -5.21
C VAL A 12 -14.98 -0.20 -5.80
N ASP A 13 -15.50 -0.21 -7.03
CA ASP A 13 -16.03 -1.40 -7.74
C ASP A 13 -17.14 -2.12 -6.96
N MET A 14 -18.05 -1.37 -6.33
CA MET A 14 -19.15 -1.93 -5.51
C MET A 14 -20.54 -1.53 -5.99
N LEU A 15 -20.66 -1.02 -7.21
CA LEU A 15 -21.96 -0.56 -7.74
C LEU A 15 -23.00 -1.68 -7.83
N ASP A 16 -22.59 -2.88 -8.24
CA ASP A 16 -23.47 -4.06 -8.35
C ASP A 16 -24.04 -4.51 -6.98
N TYR A 17 -23.37 -4.12 -5.90
CA TYR A 17 -23.75 -4.44 -4.53
C TYR A 17 -24.54 -3.33 -3.82
N ALA A 18 -24.96 -2.28 -4.55
CA ALA A 18 -25.67 -1.11 -3.98
C ALA A 18 -26.94 -1.46 -3.21
N LYS A 19 -27.59 -2.60 -3.53
CA LYS A 19 -28.80 -3.10 -2.87
C LYS A 19 -28.56 -4.31 -1.97
N SER A 20 -27.32 -4.76 -1.84
CA SER A 20 -26.98 -5.93 -1.03
C SER A 20 -27.00 -5.61 0.46
N ALA A 21 -27.52 -6.55 1.25
CA ALA A 21 -27.48 -6.38 2.70
C ALA A 21 -26.03 -6.55 3.24
N PRO A 22 -25.59 -5.75 4.20
CA PRO A 22 -24.20 -5.78 4.69
C PRO A 22 -23.71 -7.14 5.18
N HIS A 23 -24.59 -7.97 5.73
CA HIS A 23 -24.24 -9.31 6.23
C HIS A 23 -23.94 -10.31 5.09
N MET A 24 -24.35 -10.03 3.86
CA MET A 24 -24.06 -10.85 2.68
C MET A 24 -22.73 -10.53 2.00
N LEU A 25 -22.04 -9.48 2.46
CA LEU A 25 -20.78 -9.04 1.88
C LEU A 25 -19.58 -9.73 2.55
N SER A 26 -18.56 -10.04 1.74
CA SER A 26 -17.25 -10.50 2.24
C SER A 26 -16.54 -9.39 3.04
N GLY A 27 -15.46 -9.74 3.76
CA GLY A 27 -14.66 -8.77 4.52
C GLY A 27 -14.12 -7.65 3.62
N GLY A 28 -13.56 -7.99 2.46
CA GLY A 28 -13.05 -7.01 1.49
C GLY A 28 -14.14 -6.13 0.89
N GLN A 29 -15.32 -6.71 0.60
CA GLN A 29 -16.47 -5.94 0.12
C GLN A 29 -16.99 -4.96 1.18
N LYS A 30 -17.06 -5.37 2.45
CA LYS A 30 -17.42 -4.49 3.57
C LYS A 30 -16.44 -3.32 3.68
N GLN A 31 -15.14 -3.59 3.54
CA GLN A 31 -14.11 -2.56 3.59
C GLN A 31 -14.25 -1.56 2.43
N ARG A 32 -14.50 -2.04 1.21
CA ARG A 32 -14.76 -1.16 0.06
C ARG A 32 -16.01 -0.30 0.27
N ILE A 33 -17.09 -0.87 0.80
CA ILE A 33 -18.30 -0.10 1.14
C ILE A 33 -18.02 0.96 2.21
N ALA A 34 -17.20 0.65 3.22
CA ALA A 34 -16.81 1.64 4.23
C ALA A 34 -16.03 2.81 3.59
N ILE A 35 -15.09 2.52 2.67
CA ILE A 35 -14.38 3.54 1.90
C ILE A 35 -15.36 4.35 1.04
N ALA A 36 -16.31 3.70 0.34
CA ALA A 36 -17.33 4.40 -0.44
C ALA A 36 -18.17 5.35 0.42
N GLY A 37 -18.53 4.94 1.63
CA GLY A 37 -19.24 5.81 2.58
C GLY A 37 -18.47 7.09 2.92
N MET A 38 -17.16 6.99 3.10
CA MET A 38 -16.29 8.15 3.31
C MET A 38 -16.15 8.99 2.03
N LEU A 39 -16.08 8.38 0.86
CA LEU A 39 -15.96 9.10 -0.41
C LEU A 39 -17.24 9.87 -0.78
N ALA A 40 -18.42 9.43 -0.34
CA ALA A 40 -19.68 10.09 -0.64
C ALA A 40 -19.80 11.51 -0.07
N ILE A 41 -18.95 11.88 0.91
CA ILE A 41 -18.85 13.25 1.43
C ILE A 41 -17.83 14.11 0.68
N GLU A 42 -17.17 13.56 -0.36
CA GLU A 42 -16.15 14.22 -1.20
C GLU A 42 -14.98 14.80 -0.37
N PRO A 43 -14.26 13.97 0.41
CA PRO A 43 -13.19 14.45 1.27
C PRO A 43 -11.97 14.87 0.45
N GLN A 44 -11.21 15.85 0.94
CA GLN A 44 -9.88 16.17 0.42
C GLN A 44 -8.78 15.29 1.00
N VAL A 45 -9.01 14.77 2.21
CA VAL A 45 -8.10 13.87 2.93
C VAL A 45 -8.87 12.64 3.41
N LEU A 46 -8.33 11.47 3.15
CA LEU A 46 -8.85 10.18 3.59
C LEU A 46 -7.83 9.53 4.53
N VAL A 47 -8.25 9.21 5.75
CA VAL A 47 -7.41 8.48 6.72
C VAL A 47 -7.90 7.04 6.80
N LEU A 48 -6.99 6.09 6.61
CA LEU A 48 -7.23 4.65 6.65
C LEU A 48 -6.34 4.04 7.74
N ASP A 49 -6.97 3.62 8.84
CA ASP A 49 -6.28 2.99 9.95
C ASP A 49 -6.44 1.47 9.85
N GLU A 50 -5.33 0.77 9.60
CA GLU A 50 -5.25 -0.69 9.41
C GLU A 50 -6.33 -1.27 8.46
N ALA A 51 -6.68 -0.52 7.42
CA ALA A 51 -7.80 -0.84 6.53
C ALA A 51 -7.69 -2.20 5.80
N THR A 52 -6.52 -2.82 5.82
CA THR A 52 -6.24 -4.09 5.13
C THR A 52 -5.95 -5.26 6.08
N ALA A 53 -5.88 -5.01 7.40
CA ALA A 53 -5.42 -5.99 8.39
C ALA A 53 -6.24 -7.29 8.40
N MET A 54 -7.56 -7.20 8.12
CA MET A 54 -8.50 -8.33 8.16
C MET A 54 -8.77 -8.92 6.76
N LEU A 55 -7.95 -8.57 5.75
CA LEU A 55 -8.16 -8.99 4.38
C LEU A 55 -7.16 -10.07 3.97
N ASP A 56 -7.62 -10.95 3.09
CA ASP A 56 -6.77 -11.86 2.36
C ASP A 56 -5.82 -11.11 1.39
N PRO A 57 -4.78 -11.75 0.85
CA PRO A 57 -3.81 -11.06 0.00
C PRO A 57 -4.42 -10.41 -1.25
N LEU A 58 -5.49 -10.98 -1.81
CA LEU A 58 -6.16 -10.44 -2.98
C LEU A 58 -6.99 -9.20 -2.60
N GLY A 59 -7.77 -9.28 -1.53
CA GLY A 59 -8.54 -8.15 -1.00
C GLY A 59 -7.65 -6.97 -0.61
N ARG A 60 -6.45 -7.25 -0.05
CA ARG A 60 -5.44 -6.22 0.26
C ARG A 60 -4.98 -5.51 -1.01
N LYS A 61 -4.57 -6.24 -2.05
CA LYS A 61 -4.16 -5.66 -3.34
C LYS A 61 -5.25 -4.79 -3.95
N ASP A 62 -6.50 -5.21 -3.85
CA ASP A 62 -7.63 -4.44 -4.36
C ASP A 62 -7.82 -3.11 -3.63
N ILE A 63 -7.72 -3.10 -2.29
CA ILE A 63 -7.79 -1.86 -1.51
C ILE A 63 -6.62 -0.93 -1.86
N LEU A 64 -5.39 -1.44 -1.97
CA LEU A 64 -4.24 -0.64 -2.34
C LEU A 64 -4.37 -0.03 -3.75
N ARG A 65 -4.94 -0.78 -4.71
CA ARG A 65 -5.27 -0.26 -6.04
C ARG A 65 -6.28 0.87 -5.97
N ILE A 66 -7.36 0.70 -5.21
CA ILE A 66 -8.39 1.73 -5.00
C ILE A 66 -7.77 2.98 -4.39
N VAL A 67 -6.98 2.85 -3.32
CA VAL A 67 -6.28 3.95 -2.64
C VAL A 67 -5.40 4.73 -3.62
N LYS A 68 -4.62 4.02 -4.44
CA LYS A 68 -3.76 4.63 -5.46
C LYS A 68 -4.58 5.39 -6.52
N ASP A 69 -5.70 4.82 -6.96
CA ASP A 69 -6.60 5.45 -7.91
C ASP A 69 -7.27 6.71 -7.33
N LEU A 70 -7.70 6.67 -6.07
CA LEU A 70 -8.26 7.83 -5.37
C LEU A 70 -7.25 8.98 -5.27
N ASN A 71 -6.01 8.68 -4.93
CA ASN A 71 -4.96 9.68 -4.88
C ASN A 71 -4.65 10.22 -6.29
N ARG A 72 -4.33 9.36 -7.25
CA ARG A 72 -3.81 9.79 -8.56
C ARG A 72 -4.88 10.34 -9.50
N LYS A 73 -6.09 9.75 -9.50
CA LYS A 73 -7.17 10.13 -10.44
C LYS A 73 -8.10 11.18 -9.86
N LYS A 74 -8.32 11.16 -8.53
CA LYS A 74 -9.26 12.07 -7.84
C LYS A 74 -8.56 13.16 -7.01
N GLY A 75 -7.24 13.12 -6.88
CA GLY A 75 -6.45 14.11 -6.15
C GLY A 75 -6.69 14.11 -4.63
N ILE A 76 -7.23 13.00 -4.09
CA ILE A 76 -7.46 12.87 -2.65
C ILE A 76 -6.14 12.56 -1.96
N THR A 77 -5.80 13.31 -0.92
CA THR A 77 -4.66 12.95 -0.05
C THR A 77 -5.06 11.75 0.79
N VAL A 78 -4.27 10.65 0.73
CA VAL A 78 -4.54 9.46 1.52
C VAL A 78 -3.46 9.28 2.57
N ILE A 79 -3.88 9.15 3.82
CA ILE A 79 -3.01 8.80 4.95
C ILE A 79 -3.35 7.36 5.34
N MET A 80 -2.39 6.45 5.20
CA MET A 80 -2.55 5.05 5.60
C MET A 80 -1.71 4.77 6.85
N ILE A 81 -2.35 4.21 7.86
CA ILE A 81 -1.67 3.68 9.04
C ILE A 81 -1.63 2.17 8.85
N THR A 82 -0.44 1.59 8.84
CA THR A 82 -0.25 0.16 8.58
C THR A 82 1.01 -0.36 9.27
N GLN A 83 1.01 -1.66 9.58
CA GLN A 83 2.18 -2.43 10.01
C GLN A 83 2.76 -3.30 8.86
N TYR A 84 2.16 -3.25 7.67
CA TYR A 84 2.61 -4.02 6.51
C TYR A 84 3.56 -3.18 5.65
N MET A 85 4.83 -3.57 5.64
CA MET A 85 5.88 -2.81 4.94
C MET A 85 5.64 -2.73 3.43
N GLU A 86 5.04 -3.77 2.83
CA GLU A 86 4.68 -3.80 1.42
C GLU A 86 3.66 -2.72 1.04
N GLU A 87 2.83 -2.28 1.98
CA GLU A 87 1.87 -1.20 1.76
C GLU A 87 2.55 0.16 1.75
N ALA A 88 3.61 0.33 2.55
CA ALA A 88 4.38 1.57 2.58
C ALA A 88 5.19 1.80 1.28
N VAL A 89 5.51 0.74 0.53
CA VAL A 89 6.24 0.84 -0.75
C VAL A 89 5.49 1.70 -1.79
N ILE A 90 4.16 1.69 -1.78
CA ILE A 90 3.36 2.44 -2.76
C ILE A 90 3.11 3.91 -2.40
N ALA A 91 3.53 4.34 -1.21
CA ALA A 91 3.33 5.70 -0.72
C ALA A 91 4.32 6.69 -1.36
N ASP A 92 3.93 7.95 -1.45
CA ASP A 92 4.84 9.03 -1.85
C ASP A 92 5.79 9.43 -0.70
N ARG A 93 5.32 9.27 0.55
CA ARG A 93 6.06 9.59 1.77
C ARG A 93 5.69 8.60 2.87
N VAL A 94 6.69 8.16 3.61
CA VAL A 94 6.55 7.27 4.78
C VAL A 94 6.98 8.03 6.03
N ILE A 95 6.18 7.91 7.09
CA ILE A 95 6.48 8.44 8.42
C ILE A 95 6.55 7.24 9.36
N VAL A 96 7.70 7.02 9.97
CA VAL A 96 7.91 5.94 10.93
C VAL A 96 7.69 6.47 12.33
N MET A 97 6.72 5.87 13.04
CA MET A 97 6.37 6.21 14.41
C MET A 97 6.95 5.19 15.38
N ASN A 98 7.55 5.65 16.47
CA ASN A 98 7.98 4.82 17.58
C ASN A 98 7.72 5.54 18.90
N GLU A 99 7.11 4.86 19.87
CA GLU A 99 6.80 5.39 21.22
C GLU A 99 6.09 6.76 21.18
N GLY A 100 5.19 6.96 20.22
CA GLY A 100 4.41 8.20 20.06
C GLY A 100 5.18 9.36 19.40
N LEU A 101 6.42 9.15 18.96
CA LEU A 101 7.26 10.14 18.31
C LEU A 101 7.55 9.73 16.85
N VAL A 102 7.80 10.71 16.00
CA VAL A 102 8.35 10.47 14.65
C VAL A 102 9.82 10.07 14.80
N ALA A 103 10.12 8.80 14.50
CA ALA A 103 11.49 8.31 14.53
C ALA A 103 12.28 8.82 13.31
N PHE A 104 11.70 8.72 12.14
CA PHE A 104 12.22 9.28 10.88
C PHE A 104 11.15 9.25 9.80
N GLU A 105 11.38 9.99 8.72
CA GLU A 105 10.48 10.09 7.58
C GLU A 105 11.27 10.24 6.28
N GLY A 106 10.62 9.98 5.15
CA GLY A 106 11.20 10.14 3.82
C GLY A 106 10.37 9.43 2.76
N THR A 107 10.91 9.31 1.57
CA THR A 107 10.39 8.41 0.55
C THR A 107 10.54 6.95 0.98
N PRO A 108 9.74 6.01 0.45
CA PRO A 108 9.93 4.58 0.75
C PRO A 108 11.39 4.12 0.58
N ALA A 109 12.06 4.55 -0.50
CA ALA A 109 13.45 4.19 -0.76
C ALA A 109 14.41 4.70 0.33
N GLU A 110 14.21 5.92 0.84
CA GLU A 110 15.04 6.48 1.93
C GLU A 110 14.78 5.77 3.25
N VAL A 111 13.53 5.50 3.57
CA VAL A 111 13.14 4.82 4.81
C VAL A 111 13.66 3.38 4.82
N PHE A 112 13.45 2.62 3.76
CA PHE A 112 13.86 1.20 3.72
C PHE A 112 15.36 0.98 3.53
N ARG A 113 16.16 1.99 3.17
CA ARG A 113 17.63 1.94 3.28
C ARG A 113 18.10 1.88 4.74
N ARG A 114 17.25 2.25 5.68
CA ARG A 114 17.55 2.27 7.12
C ARG A 114 17.13 0.96 7.81
N GLY A 115 17.22 -0.18 7.14
CA GLY A 115 16.77 -1.47 7.64
C GLY A 115 17.31 -1.84 9.03
N THR A 116 18.59 -1.53 9.30
CA THR A 116 19.18 -1.75 10.64
C THR A 116 18.51 -0.90 11.73
N GLU A 117 18.11 0.33 11.41
CA GLU A 117 17.42 1.23 12.35
C GLU A 117 15.96 0.79 12.54
N LEU A 118 15.28 0.37 11.46
CA LEU A 118 13.94 -0.19 11.53
C LEU A 118 13.89 -1.42 12.46
N ARG A 119 14.84 -2.35 12.31
CA ARG A 119 14.90 -3.56 13.14
C ARG A 119 15.12 -3.25 14.63
N LYS A 120 15.82 -2.16 14.96
CA LYS A 120 16.01 -1.71 16.37
C LYS A 120 14.70 -1.27 17.04
N ILE A 121 13.69 -0.87 16.25
CA ILE A 121 12.37 -0.47 16.73
C ILE A 121 11.29 -1.52 16.40
N ASN A 122 11.70 -2.78 16.19
CA ASN A 122 10.86 -3.93 15.87
C ASN A 122 10.04 -3.79 14.57
N LEU A 123 10.53 -3.02 13.62
CA LEU A 123 10.03 -2.98 12.25
C LEU A 123 11.00 -3.69 11.32
N ASP A 124 10.51 -4.19 10.20
CA ASP A 124 11.35 -4.82 9.18
C ASP A 124 11.28 -4.05 7.86
N VAL A 125 11.98 -4.53 6.85
CA VAL A 125 11.92 -4.03 5.48
C VAL A 125 11.05 -4.95 4.62
N PRO A 126 10.49 -4.48 3.49
CA PRO A 126 9.81 -5.37 2.55
C PRO A 126 10.72 -6.51 2.09
N PRO A 127 10.19 -7.73 1.87
CA PRO A 127 10.99 -8.89 1.43
C PRO A 127 11.82 -8.64 0.17
N MET A 128 11.32 -7.83 -0.77
CA MET A 128 12.08 -7.49 -1.98
C MET A 128 13.25 -6.56 -1.70
N VAL A 129 13.17 -5.70 -0.68
CA VAL A 129 14.29 -4.87 -0.22
C VAL A 129 15.37 -5.73 0.41
N GLU A 130 15.01 -6.70 1.24
CA GLU A 130 15.93 -7.65 1.84
C GLU A 130 16.65 -8.47 0.75
N LEU A 131 15.90 -9.08 -0.16
CA LEU A 131 16.46 -9.82 -1.29
C LEU A 131 17.42 -8.96 -2.13
N ARG A 132 17.03 -7.73 -2.44
CA ARG A 132 17.88 -6.77 -3.17
C ARG A 132 19.21 -6.54 -2.47
N ASP A 133 19.16 -6.29 -1.18
CA ASP A 133 20.35 -5.96 -0.40
C ASP A 133 21.28 -7.17 -0.28
N ASP A 134 20.74 -8.39 -0.11
CA ASP A 134 21.49 -9.64 -0.08
C ASP A 134 22.16 -9.93 -1.43
N LEU A 135 21.44 -9.75 -2.54
CA LEU A 135 21.98 -9.94 -3.88
C LEU A 135 23.06 -8.90 -4.22
N ALA A 136 22.90 -7.67 -3.79
CA ALA A 136 23.88 -6.62 -3.96
C ALA A 136 25.14 -6.88 -3.11
N ALA A 137 24.97 -7.31 -1.85
CA ALA A 137 26.09 -7.69 -0.96
C ALA A 137 26.88 -8.88 -1.50
N SER A 138 26.19 -9.82 -2.16
CA SER A 138 26.82 -10.98 -2.82
C SER A 138 27.44 -10.65 -4.19
N GLY A 139 27.34 -9.41 -4.66
CA GLY A 139 27.87 -8.98 -5.97
C GLY A 139 27.11 -9.52 -7.20
N ILE A 140 25.93 -10.12 -7.00
CA ILE A 140 25.11 -10.69 -8.08
C ILE A 140 24.42 -9.58 -8.89
N ILE A 141 23.95 -8.53 -8.21
CA ILE A 141 23.38 -7.34 -8.84
C ILE A 141 24.15 -6.09 -8.43
N LYS A 142 24.04 -5.02 -9.22
CA LYS A 142 24.50 -3.70 -8.78
C LYS A 142 23.50 -3.11 -7.78
N PRO A 143 23.95 -2.23 -6.86
CA PRO A 143 23.02 -1.50 -6.00
C PRO A 143 21.93 -0.80 -6.80
N CYS A 144 20.66 -1.06 -6.47
CA CYS A 144 19.49 -0.50 -7.13
C CYS A 144 18.43 -0.08 -6.09
N ASN A 145 17.28 0.42 -6.55
CA ASN A 145 16.20 0.86 -5.67
C ASN A 145 14.95 -0.04 -5.80
N ALA A 146 15.09 -1.25 -6.32
CA ALA A 146 13.97 -2.17 -6.47
C ALA A 146 13.36 -2.51 -5.09
N MET A 147 12.04 -2.39 -4.97
CA MET A 147 11.26 -2.65 -3.76
C MET A 147 10.05 -3.55 -4.03
N THR A 148 9.73 -3.79 -5.31
CA THR A 148 8.63 -4.65 -5.73
C THR A 148 9.15 -5.87 -6.49
N VAL A 149 8.31 -6.91 -6.60
CA VAL A 149 8.63 -8.12 -7.39
C VAL A 149 8.91 -7.77 -8.85
N GLU A 150 8.13 -6.86 -9.42
CA GLU A 150 8.29 -6.45 -10.82
C GLU A 150 9.61 -5.72 -11.05
N GLU A 151 9.97 -4.81 -10.15
CA GLU A 151 11.25 -4.09 -10.21
C GLU A 151 12.43 -5.06 -10.04
N MET A 152 12.37 -5.99 -9.10
CA MET A 152 13.41 -7.02 -8.93
C MET A 152 13.51 -7.94 -10.14
N ALA A 153 12.40 -8.34 -10.75
CA ALA A 153 12.41 -9.13 -11.98
C ALA A 153 13.11 -8.38 -13.11
N ASN A 154 12.87 -7.09 -13.26
CA ASN A 154 13.54 -6.26 -14.28
C ASN A 154 15.06 -6.16 -14.06
N GLU A 155 15.54 -6.21 -12.81
CA GLU A 155 16.98 -6.26 -12.51
C GLU A 155 17.60 -7.64 -12.78
N LEU A 156 16.87 -8.72 -12.47
CA LEU A 156 17.39 -10.09 -12.55
C LEU A 156 17.28 -10.71 -13.94
N CYS A 157 16.16 -10.50 -14.66
CA CYS A 157 15.95 -11.13 -15.97
C CYS A 157 17.07 -10.87 -16.98
N PRO A 158 17.63 -9.64 -17.09
CA PRO A 158 18.75 -9.40 -18.01
C PRO A 158 20.04 -10.16 -17.66
N LEU A 159 20.21 -10.56 -16.39
CA LEU A 159 21.37 -11.33 -15.94
C LEU A 159 21.20 -12.81 -16.26
N LEU A 160 19.99 -13.33 -16.10
CA LEU A 160 19.66 -14.74 -16.39
C LEU A 160 19.65 -15.05 -17.90
N LEU A 161 19.31 -14.07 -18.74
CA LEU A 161 19.30 -14.23 -20.21
C LEU A 161 20.70 -14.15 -20.84
N LYS A 162 21.74 -13.85 -20.06
CA LYS A 162 23.14 -13.81 -20.52
C LYS A 162 23.92 -15.10 -20.25
N ILE A 163 23.27 -16.12 -19.68
CA ILE A 163 23.77 -17.46 -19.44
C ILE A 163 23.29 -18.38 -20.56
#